data_d62e000aff860f013d08671392595c47
#
_entry.id   d62e000aff860f013d08671392595c47
#
_cell.length_a   1.000
_cell.length_b   1.000
_cell.length_c   1.000
_cell.angle_alpha   90.00
_cell.angle_beta   90.00
_cell.angle_gamma   90.00
#
_symmetry.space_group_name_H-M   'P 1'
#
loop_
_entity.id
_entity.type
_entity.pdbx_description
1 polymer ?
#
loop_
_entity_poly.entity_id
_entity_poly.type
_entity_poly.pdbx_seq_one_letter_code
_entity_poly.pdbx_strand_id
1 'polypeptide(L)' 'MMKIRIHSQEDRLKVAAILIANGYRVEQGKEGRPGKKAVDYVLVVKDVRDGDGED' A
#
# COMPACT_ATOMS: atom_id res chain seq x y z
N MET A 1 -5.71 3.68 7.95
CA MET A 1 -4.48 3.34 7.22
C MET A 1 -4.17 1.87 7.40
N MET A 2 -3.85 1.19 6.33
CA MET A 2 -3.63 -0.24 6.36
C MET A 2 -2.36 -0.55 5.58
N LYS A 3 -1.57 -1.49 6.09
CA LYS A 3 -0.41 -1.97 5.36
C LYS A 3 -0.65 -3.39 4.91
N ILE A 4 -0.37 -3.64 3.65
CA ILE A 4 -0.51 -4.97 3.08
C ILE A 4 0.83 -5.40 2.55
N ARG A 5 1.31 -6.55 2.99
CA ARG A 5 2.56 -7.10 2.48
C ARG A 5 2.26 -7.92 1.26
N ILE A 6 2.84 -7.52 0.15
CA ILE A 6 2.71 -8.27 -1.08
C ILE A 6 4.10 -8.36 -1.68
N HIS A 7 4.62 -9.55 -1.72
CA HIS A 7 5.99 -9.76 -2.14
C HIS A 7 6.16 -9.54 -3.65
N SER A 8 5.19 -9.96 -4.43
CA SER A 8 5.28 -9.87 -5.87
C SER A 8 4.93 -8.46 -6.33
N GLN A 9 5.83 -7.87 -7.10
CA GLN A 9 5.58 -6.53 -7.64
C GLN A 9 4.34 -6.52 -8.53
N GLU A 10 4.19 -7.56 -9.33
CA GLU A 10 3.05 -7.66 -10.23
C GLU A 10 1.75 -7.67 -9.45
N ASP A 11 1.71 -8.43 -8.38
CA ASP A 11 0.52 -8.50 -7.54
C ASP A 11 0.26 -7.16 -6.85
N ARG A 12 1.32 -6.50 -6.38
CA ARG A 12 1.16 -5.20 -5.75
C ARG A 12 0.52 -4.20 -6.71
N LEU A 13 0.96 -4.21 -7.94
CA LEU A 13 0.41 -3.28 -8.92
C LEU A 13 -1.05 -3.58 -9.21
N LYS A 14 -1.42 -4.85 -9.27
CA LYS A 14 -2.80 -5.23 -9.49
C LYS A 14 -3.69 -4.80 -8.34
N VAL A 15 -3.25 -5.06 -7.13
CA VAL A 15 -4.03 -4.70 -5.95
C VAL A 15 -4.14 -3.19 -5.84
N ALA A 16 -3.04 -2.49 -6.10
CA ALA A 16 -3.06 -1.04 -6.04
C ALA A 16 -4.05 -0.47 -7.05
N ALA A 17 -4.06 -1.00 -8.26
CA ALA A 17 -4.97 -0.51 -9.28
C ALA A 17 -6.43 -0.71 -8.87
N ILE A 18 -6.73 -1.86 -8.29
CA ILE A 18 -8.09 -2.15 -7.84
C ILE A 18 -8.51 -1.18 -6.74
N LEU A 19 -7.62 -0.94 -5.78
CA LEU A 19 -7.93 -0.06 -4.68
C LEU A 19 -8.09 1.38 -5.14
N ILE A 20 -7.23 1.83 -6.03
CA ILE A 20 -7.33 3.18 -6.56
C ILE A 20 -8.63 3.35 -7.32
N ALA A 21 -9.03 2.34 -8.08
CA ALA A 21 -10.28 2.40 -8.82
C ALA A 21 -11.49 2.50 -7.88
N ASN A 22 -11.33 2.06 -6.65
CA ASN A 22 -12.40 2.13 -5.66
C ASN A 22 -12.29 3.33 -4.74
N GLY A 23 -11.41 4.26 -5.07
CA GLY A 23 -11.34 5.51 -4.32
C GLY A 23 -10.36 5.54 -3.17
N TYR A 24 -9.53 4.55 -3.06
CA TYR A 24 -8.52 4.54 -2.00
C TYR A 24 -7.22 5.15 -2.51
N ARG A 25 -6.47 5.71 -1.60
CA ARG A 25 -5.14 6.18 -1.91
C ARG A 25 -4.14 5.10 -1.49
N VAL A 26 -3.27 4.74 -2.40
CA VAL A 26 -2.33 3.66 -2.16
C VAL A 26 -0.92 4.14 -2.44
N GLU A 27 -0.01 3.82 -1.54
CA GLU A 27 1.40 4.15 -1.71
C GLU A 27 2.21 2.89 -1.54
N GLN A 28 3.30 2.80 -2.26
CA GLN A 28 4.21 1.67 -2.14
C GLN A 28 5.34 2.03 -1.20
N GLY A 29 5.71 1.08 -0.37
CA GLY A 29 6.80 1.28 0.55
C GLY A 29 7.65 0.04 0.67
N LYS A 30 8.76 0.20 1.38
CA LYS A 30 9.66 -0.88 1.70
C LYS A 30 9.94 -0.87 3.18
N GLU A 31 10.07 -2.05 3.75
CA GLU A 31 10.46 -2.16 5.14
C GLU A 31 11.63 -3.12 5.23
N GLY A 32 12.75 -2.63 5.73
CA GLY A 32 13.90 -3.47 5.97
C GLY A 32 13.82 -4.07 7.35
N ARG A 33 14.41 -5.24 7.50
CA ARG A 33 14.48 -5.88 8.80
C ARG A 33 15.87 -5.76 9.34
N PRO A 34 16.04 -5.35 10.59
CA PRO A 34 17.36 -5.27 11.19
C PRO A 34 18.05 -6.63 11.16
N GLY A 35 19.28 -6.64 10.71
CA GLY A 35 20.04 -7.87 10.69
C GLY A 35 19.74 -8.77 9.53
N LYS A 36 18.87 -8.37 8.63
CA LYS A 36 18.55 -9.16 7.46
C LYS A 36 18.71 -8.34 6.20
N LYS A 37 19.12 -9.01 5.13
CA LYS A 37 19.27 -8.33 3.86
C LYS A 37 17.96 -8.24 3.12
N ALA A 38 16.97 -9.01 3.53
CA ALA A 38 15.69 -9.02 2.84
C ALA A 38 14.91 -7.77 3.15
N VAL A 39 14.17 -7.31 2.17
CA VAL A 39 13.32 -6.15 2.31
C VAL A 39 11.89 -6.58 1.99
N ASP A 40 10.97 -6.21 2.86
CA ASP A 40 9.56 -6.47 2.62
C ASP A 40 8.96 -5.31 1.86
N TYR A 41 8.20 -5.63 0.85
CA TYR A 41 7.48 -4.61 0.09
C TYR A 41 6.06 -4.56 0.57
N VAL A 42 5.57 -3.36 0.78
CA VAL A 42 4.24 -3.17 1.35
C VAL A 42 3.46 -2.15 0.54
N LEU A 43 2.16 -2.28 0.58
CA LEU A 43 1.26 -1.25 0.09
C LEU A 43 0.63 -0.59 1.30
N VAL A 44 0.71 0.73 1.34
CA VAL A 44 0.05 1.49 2.39
C VAL A 44 -1.24 2.04 1.81
N VAL A 45 -2.35 1.60 2.36
CA VAL A 45 -3.66 2.00 1.90
C VAL A 45 -4.22 3.03 2.86
N LYS A 46 -4.52 4.20 2.32
CA LYS A 46 -5.14 5.26 3.11
C LYS A 46 -6.59 5.35 2.72
N ASP A 47 -7.43 5.40 3.71
CA ASP A 47 -8.85 5.48 3.49
C ASP A 47 -9.20 6.93 3.17
N VAL A 48 -9.39 7.20 1.91
CA VAL A 48 -9.76 8.55 1.48
C VAL A 48 -11.24 8.57 1.26
N ARG A 49 -11.91 9.40 2.03
CA ARG A 49 -13.35 9.53 1.90
C ARG A 49 -13.68 10.86 1.33
N ASP A 50 -14.62 10.85 0.43
CA ASP A 50 -15.12 12.08 -0.10
C ASP A 50 -15.76 12.89 0.98
N GLY A 51 -15.46 14.15 1.01
CA GLY A 51 -16.08 15.04 1.94
C GLY A 51 -15.54 14.91 3.33
N ASP A 52 -14.59 14.08 3.50
CA ASP A 52 -14.03 13.87 4.78
C ASP A 52 -12.74 14.60 4.94
N GLY A 53 -12.62 15.43 4.23
CA GLY A 53 -11.42 16.13 4.23
C GLY A 53 -11.01 16.76 5.51
N GLU A 54 -11.25 16.43 5.67
CA GLU A 54 -10.80 16.75 6.29
C GLU A 54 -10.12 16.68 6.84
N ASP A 55 -10.04 16.70 6.79
CA ASP A 55 -9.51 16.50 7.17
C ASP A 55 -9.06 16.77 7.23
#